data_b43678869d14b6da7801621e3b4e95c4
#
_entry.id   b43678869d14b6da7801621e3b4e95c4
#
_cell.length_a   1.000
_cell.length_b   1.000
_cell.length_c   1.000
_cell.angle_alpha   90.00
_cell.angle_beta   90.00
_cell.angle_gamma   90.00
#
_symmetry.space_group_name_H-M   'P 1'
#
loop_
_entity.id
_entity.type
_entity.pdbx_description
1 polymer ?
#
loop_
_entity_poly.entity_id
_entity_poly.type
_entity_poly.pdbx_seq_one_letter_code
_entity_poly.pdbx_strand_id
1 'polypeptide(L)'
;MSALAETGVGAALRRLQTAASPQALFRDATVALCETLGFERAAVFSLRGRSLVLESAHPSADLAPAPLQLGPWLHESEVLRQRRPLLVEDASSDPRALGLLAGARSFVAAPIVCQGRALGLIHADCEPSGARLTEFDRDTLWAFAEGFGYAVERSVLADRLRAQSERVVAIVRSAEASVGDLSTAEIQLGAGPLGRPARVAHPLRDERLDADLTRRELEVLGMLAEGETNARIAQRLVVSQDTVKTHVKHILRKLGVHNRSQAVSRYFRAQGARENAPFKEERSPIRSMRV
;
A
#
# COMPACT_ATOMS: atom_id res chain seq x y z
N MET A 1 33.48 14.06 -10.02
CA MET A 1 33.38 12.62 -9.67
C MET A 1 34.40 11.85 -10.47
N SER A 2 35.14 10.94 -9.85
CA SER A 2 36.11 10.11 -10.56
C SER A 2 35.42 9.06 -11.43
N ALA A 3 35.90 8.79 -12.63
CA ALA A 3 35.38 7.78 -13.56
C ALA A 3 35.25 6.37 -12.92
N LEU A 4 36.05 6.06 -11.90
CA LEU A 4 35.99 4.82 -11.13
C LEU A 4 34.72 4.74 -10.26
N ALA A 5 34.30 5.86 -9.63
CA ALA A 5 33.07 5.90 -8.84
C ALA A 5 31.83 5.75 -9.74
N GLU A 6 31.80 6.40 -10.88
CA GLU A 6 30.70 6.25 -11.86
C GLU A 6 30.58 4.81 -12.37
N THR A 7 31.71 4.14 -12.58
CA THR A 7 31.73 2.71 -12.98
C THR A 7 31.21 1.81 -11.86
N GLY A 8 31.60 2.06 -10.59
CA GLY A 8 31.15 1.31 -9.43
C GLY A 8 29.66 1.50 -9.14
N VAL A 9 29.19 2.75 -9.10
CA VAL A 9 27.76 3.07 -8.90
C VAL A 9 26.90 2.48 -10.01
N GLY A 10 27.34 2.60 -11.28
CA GLY A 10 26.63 1.98 -12.39
C GLY A 10 26.56 0.46 -12.30
N ALA A 11 27.61 -0.20 -11.81
CA ALA A 11 27.61 -1.64 -11.57
C ALA A 11 26.64 -2.04 -10.43
N ALA A 12 26.68 -1.32 -9.32
CA ALA A 12 25.78 -1.50 -8.20
C ALA A 12 24.30 -1.34 -8.62
N LEU A 13 23.97 -0.30 -9.37
CA LEU A 13 22.59 -0.07 -9.84
C LEU A 13 22.12 -1.11 -10.87
N ARG A 14 23.02 -1.64 -11.71
CA ARG A 14 22.66 -2.75 -12.63
C ARG A 14 22.24 -4.00 -11.88
N ARG A 15 22.84 -4.34 -10.74
CA ARG A 15 22.43 -5.48 -9.90
C ARG A 15 20.98 -5.36 -9.45
N LEU A 16 20.48 -4.15 -9.27
CA LEU A 16 19.11 -3.90 -8.81
C LEU A 16 18.05 -4.13 -9.90
N GLN A 17 18.44 -4.22 -11.17
CA GLN A 17 17.49 -4.34 -12.29
C GLN A 17 16.77 -5.69 -12.32
N THR A 18 17.34 -6.72 -11.70
CA THR A 18 16.81 -8.09 -11.67
C THR A 18 15.99 -8.40 -10.43
N ALA A 19 15.83 -7.43 -9.51
CA ALA A 19 15.07 -7.63 -8.29
C ALA A 19 13.59 -7.97 -8.59
N ALA A 20 13.14 -9.11 -8.08
CA ALA A 20 11.81 -9.64 -8.35
C ALA A 20 10.68 -8.97 -7.55
N SER A 21 11.03 -8.25 -6.47
CA SER A 21 10.09 -7.57 -5.57
C SER A 21 10.74 -6.35 -4.91
N PRO A 22 9.95 -5.42 -4.33
CA PRO A 22 10.50 -4.31 -3.55
C PRO A 22 11.40 -4.76 -2.40
N GLN A 23 11.06 -5.85 -1.71
CA GLN A 23 11.88 -6.37 -0.60
C GLN A 23 13.22 -6.92 -1.11
N ALA A 24 13.23 -7.60 -2.26
CA ALA A 24 14.47 -8.04 -2.90
C ALA A 24 15.32 -6.82 -3.31
N LEU A 25 14.69 -5.77 -3.86
CA LEU A 25 15.36 -4.54 -4.27
C LEU A 25 16.09 -3.86 -3.09
N PHE A 26 15.46 -3.75 -1.92
CA PHE A 26 16.08 -3.16 -0.73
C PHE A 26 17.26 -4.00 -0.23
N ARG A 27 17.12 -5.32 -0.20
CA ARG A 27 18.20 -6.23 0.19
C ARG A 27 19.38 -6.15 -0.77
N ASP A 28 19.12 -6.21 -2.08
CA ASP A 28 20.15 -6.16 -3.11
C ASP A 28 20.87 -4.79 -3.08
N ALA A 29 20.18 -3.71 -2.71
CA ALA A 29 20.78 -2.40 -2.53
C ALA A 29 21.79 -2.37 -1.38
N THR A 30 21.44 -2.90 -0.19
CA THR A 30 22.37 -2.92 0.95
C THR A 30 23.58 -3.80 0.68
N VAL A 31 23.39 -4.95 0.01
CA VAL A 31 24.49 -5.82 -0.42
C VAL A 31 25.39 -5.11 -1.45
N ALA A 32 24.81 -4.42 -2.43
CA ALA A 32 25.58 -3.71 -3.44
C ALA A 32 26.40 -2.52 -2.85
N LEU A 33 25.86 -1.83 -1.85
CA LEU A 33 26.58 -0.77 -1.13
C LEU A 33 27.84 -1.34 -0.45
N CYS A 34 27.75 -2.51 0.16
CA CYS A 34 28.89 -3.12 0.84
C CYS A 34 29.85 -3.80 -0.16
N GLU A 35 29.37 -4.68 -1.02
CA GLU A 35 30.24 -5.51 -1.88
C GLU A 35 30.81 -4.74 -3.08
N THR A 36 30.10 -3.72 -3.58
CA THR A 36 30.51 -3.02 -4.80
C THR A 36 31.06 -1.63 -4.53
N LEU A 37 30.52 -0.91 -3.53
CA LEU A 37 30.91 0.47 -3.23
C LEU A 37 31.84 0.59 -2.03
N GLY A 38 32.09 -0.50 -1.28
CA GLY A 38 33.13 -0.59 -0.27
C GLY A 38 32.74 -0.10 1.13
N PHE A 39 31.45 0.12 1.40
CA PHE A 39 30.97 0.30 2.77
C PHE A 39 31.01 -1.03 3.54
N GLU A 40 31.23 -0.98 4.83
CA GLU A 40 31.20 -2.21 5.64
C GLU A 40 29.81 -2.52 6.15
N ARG A 41 29.02 -1.48 6.46
CA ARG A 41 27.62 -1.62 6.83
C ARG A 41 26.76 -0.62 6.06
N ALA A 42 25.58 -1.08 5.68
CA ALA A 42 24.59 -0.25 5.04
C ALA A 42 23.18 -0.61 5.49
N ALA A 43 22.33 0.39 5.66
CA ALA A 43 20.91 0.20 5.97
C ALA A 43 20.05 1.12 5.10
N VAL A 44 18.90 0.61 4.67
CA VAL A 44 17.89 1.32 3.88
C VAL A 44 16.62 1.43 4.69
N PHE A 45 16.12 2.64 4.82
CA PHE A 45 14.91 2.97 5.55
C PHE A 45 13.88 3.61 4.62
N SER A 46 12.63 3.21 4.72
CA SER A 46 11.50 3.93 4.10
C SER A 46 10.96 5.01 5.03
N LEU A 47 10.51 6.12 4.45
CA LEU A 47 9.87 7.22 5.20
C LEU A 47 8.36 7.00 5.23
N ARG A 48 7.80 6.84 6.44
CA ARG A 48 6.35 6.69 6.68
C ARG A 48 5.86 7.79 7.61
N GLY A 49 5.31 8.83 7.03
CA GLY A 49 4.92 10.02 7.79
C GLY A 49 6.14 10.71 8.39
N ARG A 50 6.34 10.63 9.71
CA ARG A 50 7.51 11.13 10.44
C ARG A 50 8.37 10.03 11.05
N SER A 51 8.26 8.82 10.53
CA SER A 51 9.01 7.68 11.03
C SER A 51 9.85 7.05 9.93
N LEU A 52 11.04 6.61 10.28
CA LEU A 52 11.87 5.74 9.45
C LEU A 52 11.56 4.28 9.80
N VAL A 53 11.25 3.49 8.79
CA VAL A 53 11.05 2.05 8.91
C VAL A 53 12.19 1.34 8.21
N LEU A 54 12.91 0.48 8.92
CA LEU A 54 13.98 -0.32 8.33
C LEU A 54 13.39 -1.30 7.30
N GLU A 55 13.89 -1.23 6.08
CA GLU A 55 13.53 -2.15 5.01
C GLU A 55 14.59 -3.24 4.81
N SER A 56 15.86 -2.89 4.92
CA SER A 56 16.99 -3.83 4.82
C SER A 56 18.25 -3.27 5.47
N ALA A 57 19.13 -4.19 5.93
CA ALA A 57 20.47 -3.87 6.35
C ALA A 57 21.46 -4.98 5.98
N HIS A 58 22.71 -4.60 5.75
CA HIS A 58 23.79 -5.54 5.46
C HIS A 58 25.10 -5.07 6.12
N PRO A 59 25.85 -5.98 6.79
CA PRO A 59 25.39 -7.27 7.27
C PRO A 59 24.20 -7.12 8.24
N SER A 60 23.39 -8.17 8.33
CA SER A 60 22.21 -8.20 9.21
C SER A 60 22.66 -8.28 10.66
N ALA A 61 22.84 -7.15 11.34
CA ALA A 61 23.20 -7.11 12.75
C ALA A 61 22.79 -5.79 13.41
N ASP A 62 22.40 -5.84 14.67
CA ASP A 62 22.30 -4.78 15.68
C ASP A 62 21.77 -3.42 15.24
N LEU A 63 20.58 -3.42 14.64
CA LEU A 63 19.89 -2.20 14.26
C LEU A 63 18.91 -1.77 15.34
N ALA A 64 18.76 -0.46 15.46
CA ALA A 64 17.78 0.12 16.35
C ALA A 64 16.36 -0.42 16.04
N PRO A 65 15.53 -0.67 17.07
CA PRO A 65 14.18 -1.17 16.85
C PRO A 65 13.37 -0.20 15.98
N ALA A 66 12.76 -0.69 14.92
CA ALA A 66 11.88 0.09 14.04
C ALA A 66 10.44 0.13 14.61
N PRO A 67 9.65 1.17 14.28
CA PRO A 67 9.97 2.38 13.51
C PRO A 67 10.61 3.50 14.37
N LEU A 68 11.55 4.22 13.78
CA LEU A 68 12.26 5.31 14.44
C LEU A 68 11.56 6.64 14.20
N GLN A 69 11.19 7.35 15.25
CA GLN A 69 10.56 8.67 15.16
C GLN A 69 11.59 9.75 14.85
N LEU A 70 11.33 10.53 13.81
CA LEU A 70 12.19 11.63 13.41
C LEU A 70 11.90 12.89 14.24
N GLY A 71 12.84 13.26 15.10
CA GLY A 71 12.86 14.58 15.73
C GLY A 71 13.33 15.66 14.75
N PRO A 72 12.83 16.92 14.85
CA PRO A 72 13.16 17.97 13.90
C PRO A 72 14.64 18.40 13.90
N TRP A 73 15.36 18.07 14.96
CA TRP A 73 16.75 18.43 15.20
C TRP A 73 17.77 17.34 14.80
N LEU A 74 17.30 16.17 14.36
CA LEU A 74 18.16 15.07 13.94
C LEU A 74 18.79 15.34 12.56
N HIS A 75 19.98 14.81 12.32
CA HIS A 75 20.66 14.84 11.02
C HIS A 75 19.82 14.20 9.91
N GLU A 76 19.19 13.07 10.20
CA GLU A 76 18.32 12.35 9.26
C GLU A 76 17.12 13.19 8.83
N SER A 77 16.56 13.99 9.74
CA SER A 77 15.49 14.93 9.41
C SER A 77 15.97 16.05 8.49
N GLU A 78 17.17 16.52 8.70
CA GLU A 78 17.79 17.56 7.85
C GLU A 78 18.08 17.02 6.44
N VAL A 79 18.68 15.83 6.34
CA VAL A 79 18.93 15.12 5.08
C VAL A 79 17.65 14.96 4.27
N LEU A 80 16.56 14.49 4.90
CA LEU A 80 15.28 14.31 4.24
C LEU A 80 14.63 15.64 3.82
N ARG A 81 14.73 16.68 4.64
CA ARG A 81 14.17 18.02 4.38
C ARG A 81 14.90 18.73 3.25
N GLN A 82 16.24 18.73 3.31
CA GLN A 82 17.09 19.40 2.33
C GLN A 82 17.25 18.57 1.06
N ARG A 83 17.00 17.26 1.14
CA ARG A 83 17.21 16.29 0.06
C ARG A 83 18.65 16.32 -0.44
N ARG A 84 19.59 16.36 0.50
CA ARG A 84 21.04 16.37 0.27
C ARG A 84 21.72 15.34 1.16
N PRO A 85 22.82 14.74 0.69
CA PRO A 85 23.59 13.81 1.48
C PRO A 85 24.35 14.53 2.59
N LEU A 86 24.70 13.80 3.63
CA LEU A 86 25.45 14.28 4.78
C LEU A 86 26.56 13.30 5.13
N LEU A 87 27.73 13.82 5.49
CA LEU A 87 28.81 13.11 6.16
C LEU A 87 28.88 13.61 7.60
N VAL A 88 28.83 12.69 8.57
CA VAL A 88 29.09 12.94 9.98
C VAL A 88 30.42 12.28 10.35
N GLU A 89 31.43 13.10 10.62
CA GLU A 89 32.82 12.62 10.89
C GLU A 89 32.98 12.07 12.30
N ASP A 90 32.24 12.58 13.28
CA ASP A 90 32.20 12.09 14.67
C ASP A 90 30.75 12.05 15.16
N ALA A 91 30.18 10.87 15.13
CA ALA A 91 28.81 10.60 15.59
C ALA A 91 28.77 10.22 17.09
N SER A 92 29.92 9.89 17.69
CA SER A 92 29.97 9.38 19.06
C SER A 92 29.64 10.44 20.11
N SER A 93 29.94 11.70 19.81
CA SER A 93 29.66 12.85 20.69
C SER A 93 28.52 13.75 20.18
N ASP A 94 27.94 13.46 19.01
CA ASP A 94 26.91 14.30 18.40
C ASP A 94 25.49 13.88 18.81
N PRO A 95 24.79 14.68 19.64
CA PRO A 95 23.44 14.37 20.08
C PRO A 95 22.39 14.39 18.93
N ARG A 96 22.75 14.90 17.74
CA ARG A 96 21.90 14.92 16.55
C ARG A 96 21.99 13.60 15.76
N ALA A 97 22.96 12.75 16.06
CA ALA A 97 23.11 11.45 15.42
C ALA A 97 22.14 10.44 16.05
N LEU A 98 21.24 9.86 15.26
CA LEU A 98 20.26 8.91 15.77
C LEU A 98 20.83 7.52 16.06
N GLY A 99 22.09 7.25 15.65
CA GLY A 99 22.73 5.94 15.86
C GLY A 99 21.98 4.80 15.17
N LEU A 100 21.53 5.03 13.93
CA LEU A 100 20.80 4.05 13.13
C LEU A 100 21.58 2.75 12.93
N LEU A 101 22.90 2.84 12.82
CA LEU A 101 23.82 1.72 12.86
C LEU A 101 24.54 1.78 14.21
N ALA A 102 24.29 0.80 15.08
CA ALA A 102 24.83 0.81 16.45
C ALA A 102 26.34 0.91 16.45
N GLY A 103 26.89 1.82 17.28
CA GLY A 103 28.33 1.99 17.48
C GLY A 103 29.07 2.67 16.31
N ALA A 104 28.36 3.26 15.34
CA ALA A 104 28.99 4.03 14.28
C ALA A 104 29.70 5.27 14.86
N ARG A 105 31.01 5.40 14.60
CA ARG A 105 31.80 6.58 14.97
C ARG A 105 31.70 7.68 13.92
N SER A 106 31.54 7.30 12.68
CA SER A 106 31.27 8.18 11.55
C SER A 106 30.28 7.52 10.60
N PHE A 107 29.51 8.31 9.87
CA PHE A 107 28.58 7.76 8.89
C PHE A 107 28.31 8.72 7.75
N VAL A 108 27.83 8.17 6.64
CA VAL A 108 27.24 8.93 5.55
C VAL A 108 25.74 8.58 5.45
N ALA A 109 24.94 9.60 5.20
CA ALA A 109 23.51 9.46 5.02
C ALA A 109 23.07 10.14 3.73
N ALA A 110 22.24 9.46 2.94
CA ALA A 110 21.71 10.02 1.69
C ALA A 110 20.21 9.81 1.59
N PRO A 111 19.44 10.81 1.17
CA PRO A 111 17.99 10.65 0.99
C PRO A 111 17.71 9.87 -0.30
N ILE A 112 16.75 8.97 -0.25
CA ILE A 112 16.19 8.32 -1.42
C ILE A 112 15.12 9.26 -1.96
N VAL A 113 15.37 9.87 -3.12
CA VAL A 113 14.47 10.86 -3.72
C VAL A 113 13.97 10.38 -5.07
N CYS A 114 12.67 10.50 -5.31
CA CYS A 114 12.10 10.35 -6.63
C CYS A 114 11.02 11.41 -6.88
N GLN A 115 11.03 11.99 -8.08
CA GLN A 115 10.12 13.07 -8.50
C GLN A 115 10.02 14.22 -7.47
N GLY A 116 11.16 14.59 -6.86
CA GLY A 116 11.24 15.66 -5.87
C GLY A 116 10.67 15.30 -4.48
N ARG A 117 10.28 14.05 -4.23
CA ARG A 117 9.79 13.56 -2.94
C ARG A 117 10.83 12.66 -2.29
N ALA A 118 11.09 12.86 -0.99
CA ALA A 118 11.87 11.91 -0.21
C ALA A 118 11.02 10.66 0.07
N LEU A 119 11.53 9.50 -0.33
CA LEU A 119 10.93 8.18 -0.14
C LEU A 119 11.50 7.49 1.09
N GLY A 120 12.71 7.84 1.48
CA GLY A 120 13.45 7.19 2.55
C GLY A 120 14.87 7.71 2.69
N LEU A 121 15.70 6.96 3.37
CA LEU A 121 17.07 7.27 3.71
C LEU A 121 17.95 6.03 3.53
N ILE A 122 19.17 6.22 3.04
CA ILE A 122 20.25 5.24 3.13
C ILE A 122 21.26 5.74 4.16
N HIS A 123 21.69 4.85 5.04
CA HIS A 123 22.72 5.08 6.03
C HIS A 123 23.84 4.07 5.83
N ALA A 124 25.10 4.49 5.80
CA ALA A 124 26.24 3.60 5.59
C ALA A 124 27.45 4.06 6.39
N ASP A 125 28.27 3.10 6.81
CA ASP A 125 29.51 3.33 7.54
C ASP A 125 30.60 2.29 7.21
N CYS A 126 31.78 2.47 7.81
CA CYS A 126 32.93 1.57 7.71
C CYS A 126 33.29 1.03 9.10
N GLU A 127 32.32 0.49 9.82
CA GLU A 127 32.54 -0.26 11.06
C GLU A 127 32.43 -1.77 10.78
N PRO A 128 33.27 -2.61 11.38
CA PRO A 128 34.15 -2.38 12.54
C PRO A 128 35.57 -1.89 12.22
N SER A 129 36.02 -1.77 10.96
CA SER A 129 37.40 -1.34 10.66
C SER A 129 37.70 0.07 11.16
N GLY A 130 36.68 0.92 11.21
CA GLY A 130 36.80 2.33 11.56
C GLY A 130 37.53 3.14 10.49
N ALA A 131 37.50 2.70 9.24
CA ALA A 131 38.05 3.45 8.12
C ALA A 131 37.35 4.82 8.03
N ARG A 132 38.16 5.86 7.83
CA ARG A 132 37.65 7.23 7.79
C ARG A 132 36.82 7.44 6.52
N LEU A 133 35.58 7.82 6.70
CA LEU A 133 34.69 8.25 5.64
C LEU A 133 35.08 9.65 5.15
N THR A 134 34.92 9.88 3.85
CA THR A 134 35.31 11.09 3.16
C THR A 134 34.13 11.70 2.39
N GLU A 135 34.31 12.90 1.86
CA GLU A 135 33.34 13.51 0.95
C GLU A 135 33.12 12.68 -0.32
N PHE A 136 34.13 11.91 -0.74
CA PHE A 136 34.01 11.00 -1.87
C PHE A 136 33.01 9.87 -1.57
N ASP A 137 33.02 9.32 -0.36
CA ASP A 137 32.07 8.29 0.08
C ASP A 137 30.65 8.85 0.16
N ARG A 138 30.51 10.08 0.68
CA ARG A 138 29.22 10.81 0.68
C ARG A 138 28.68 10.99 -0.74
N ASP A 139 29.49 11.43 -1.67
CA ASP A 139 29.09 11.70 -3.05
C ASP A 139 28.80 10.40 -3.81
N THR A 140 29.56 9.33 -3.50
CA THR A 140 29.32 7.99 -4.03
C THR A 140 27.96 7.44 -3.55
N LEU A 141 27.67 7.55 -2.24
CA LEU A 141 26.38 7.16 -1.69
C LEU A 141 25.24 7.98 -2.30
N TRP A 142 25.45 9.29 -2.49
CA TRP A 142 24.47 10.16 -3.11
C TRP A 142 24.13 9.75 -4.55
N ALA A 143 25.14 9.52 -5.38
CA ALA A 143 24.94 9.09 -6.75
C ALA A 143 24.19 7.74 -6.83
N PHE A 144 24.49 6.82 -5.90
CA PHE A 144 23.74 5.58 -5.79
C PHE A 144 22.28 5.81 -5.37
N ALA A 145 22.04 6.65 -4.34
CA ALA A 145 20.71 6.93 -3.81
C ALA A 145 19.78 7.57 -4.85
N GLU A 146 20.30 8.45 -5.72
CA GLU A 146 19.54 9.02 -6.83
C GLU A 146 19.06 7.94 -7.81
N GLY A 147 19.94 7.06 -8.26
CA GLY A 147 19.57 5.94 -9.15
C GLY A 147 18.65 4.92 -8.47
N PHE A 148 18.87 4.66 -7.20
CA PHE A 148 18.07 3.76 -6.40
C PHE A 148 16.62 4.27 -6.21
N GLY A 149 16.44 5.59 -6.05
CA GLY A 149 15.11 6.20 -5.96
C GLY A 149 14.22 5.86 -7.16
N TYR A 150 14.77 5.92 -8.37
CA TYR A 150 14.05 5.51 -9.59
C TYR A 150 13.77 4.01 -9.63
N ALA A 151 14.70 3.18 -9.14
CA ALA A 151 14.49 1.72 -9.08
C ALA A 151 13.35 1.36 -8.11
N VAL A 152 13.26 2.04 -6.96
CA VAL A 152 12.18 1.88 -5.97
C VAL A 152 10.85 2.27 -6.59
N GLU A 153 10.75 3.42 -7.23
CA GLU A 153 9.51 3.88 -7.86
C GLU A 153 9.03 2.89 -8.93
N ARG A 154 9.95 2.47 -9.80
CA ARG A 154 9.66 1.48 -10.84
C ARG A 154 9.13 0.18 -10.24
N SER A 155 9.75 -0.33 -9.17
CA SER A 155 9.34 -1.56 -8.49
C SER A 155 7.94 -1.43 -7.88
N VAL A 156 7.64 -0.31 -7.20
CA VAL A 156 6.31 -0.05 -6.62
C VAL A 156 5.24 0.05 -7.70
N LEU A 157 5.53 0.72 -8.82
CA LEU A 157 4.59 0.84 -9.94
C LEU A 157 4.35 -0.52 -10.60
N ALA A 158 5.39 -1.33 -10.79
CA ALA A 158 5.27 -2.68 -11.34
C ALA A 158 4.39 -3.58 -10.45
N ASP A 159 4.56 -3.52 -9.15
CA ASP A 159 3.72 -4.29 -8.20
C ASP A 159 2.27 -3.82 -8.21
N ARG A 160 2.03 -2.51 -8.29
CA ARG A 160 0.67 -1.98 -8.44
C ARG A 160 -0.01 -2.47 -9.73
N LEU A 161 0.73 -2.47 -10.85
CA LEU A 161 0.23 -2.97 -12.12
C LEU A 161 -0.08 -4.47 -12.06
N ARG A 162 0.80 -5.27 -11.46
CA ARG A 162 0.54 -6.71 -11.24
C ARG A 162 -0.72 -6.94 -10.42
N ALA A 163 -0.85 -6.24 -9.29
CA ALA A 163 -2.03 -6.36 -8.43
C ALA A 163 -3.32 -5.92 -9.14
N GLN A 164 -3.27 -4.90 -10.00
CA GLN A 164 -4.41 -4.49 -10.82
C GLN A 164 -4.76 -5.55 -11.87
N SER A 165 -3.76 -6.11 -12.56
CA SER A 165 -3.97 -7.17 -13.55
C SER A 165 -4.59 -8.42 -12.93
N GLU A 166 -4.12 -8.83 -11.75
CA GLU A 166 -4.68 -9.95 -10.99
C GLU A 166 -6.15 -9.71 -10.62
N ARG A 167 -6.49 -8.48 -10.20
CA ARG A 167 -7.88 -8.09 -9.91
C ARG A 167 -8.76 -8.17 -11.15
N VAL A 168 -8.28 -7.69 -12.29
CA VAL A 168 -9.03 -7.76 -13.57
C VAL A 168 -9.25 -9.20 -13.97
N VAL A 169 -8.23 -10.05 -13.92
CA VAL A 169 -8.35 -11.49 -14.21
C VAL A 169 -9.35 -12.17 -13.26
N ALA A 170 -9.33 -11.82 -11.96
CA ALA A 170 -10.30 -12.37 -11.00
C ALA A 170 -11.74 -11.95 -11.33
N ILE A 171 -11.95 -10.68 -11.74
CA ILE A 171 -13.27 -10.18 -12.15
C ILE A 171 -13.75 -10.92 -13.41
N VAL A 172 -12.89 -11.09 -14.42
CA VAL A 172 -13.23 -11.79 -15.66
C VAL A 172 -13.62 -13.25 -15.37
N ARG A 173 -12.81 -13.97 -14.57
CA ARG A 173 -13.14 -15.35 -14.17
C ARG A 173 -14.47 -15.46 -13.41
N SER A 174 -14.77 -14.47 -12.54
CA SER A 174 -16.04 -14.43 -11.81
C SER A 174 -17.21 -14.17 -12.76
N ALA A 175 -17.04 -13.34 -13.78
CA ALA A 175 -18.06 -13.08 -14.80
C ALA A 175 -18.30 -14.33 -15.68
N GLU A 176 -17.25 -15.02 -16.10
CA GLU A 176 -17.34 -16.27 -16.87
C GLU A 176 -18.07 -17.36 -16.09
N ALA A 177 -17.77 -17.53 -14.80
CA ALA A 177 -18.49 -18.47 -13.94
C ALA A 177 -19.97 -18.14 -13.84
N SER A 178 -20.32 -16.84 -13.72
CA SER A 178 -21.71 -16.37 -13.67
C SER A 178 -22.47 -16.61 -14.98
N VAL A 179 -21.80 -16.48 -16.12
CA VAL A 179 -22.38 -16.80 -17.43
C VAL A 179 -22.61 -18.31 -17.60
N GLY A 180 -21.65 -19.12 -17.14
CA GLY A 180 -21.78 -20.58 -17.12
C GLY A 180 -22.98 -21.07 -16.28
N ASP A 181 -23.18 -20.49 -15.09
CA ASP A 181 -24.32 -20.79 -14.22
C ASP A 181 -25.68 -20.42 -14.86
N LEU A 182 -25.73 -19.30 -15.59
CA LEU A 182 -26.94 -18.89 -16.34
C LEU A 182 -27.24 -19.84 -17.48
N SER A 183 -26.21 -20.29 -18.22
CA SER A 183 -26.38 -21.25 -19.33
C SER A 183 -26.85 -22.62 -18.83
N THR A 184 -26.43 -23.05 -17.64
CA THR A 184 -26.86 -24.29 -17.03
C THR A 184 -28.28 -24.20 -16.47
N ALA A 185 -28.70 -23.02 -15.99
CA ALA A 185 -30.05 -22.76 -15.50
C ALA A 185 -31.11 -22.77 -16.63
N GLU A 186 -30.76 -22.27 -17.82
CA GLU A 186 -31.65 -22.31 -19.00
C GLU A 186 -31.93 -23.73 -19.50
N ILE A 187 -30.98 -24.67 -19.34
CA ILE A 187 -31.17 -26.06 -19.74
C ILE A 187 -32.14 -26.83 -18.80
N GLN A 188 -32.31 -26.38 -17.55
CA GLN A 188 -33.23 -26.99 -16.60
C GLN A 188 -34.69 -26.51 -16.71
N LEU A 189 -34.98 -25.44 -17.45
CA LEU A 189 -36.34 -24.92 -17.66
C LEU A 189 -37.13 -25.64 -18.75
N GLY A 190 -36.55 -26.64 -19.39
CA GLY A 190 -37.19 -27.42 -20.46
C GLY A 190 -38.03 -28.63 -20.06
N ALA A 191 -38.18 -28.98 -18.78
CA ALA A 191 -38.87 -30.18 -18.33
C ALA A 191 -39.67 -29.96 -17.05
N GLY A 192 -40.79 -29.24 -17.13
CA GLY A 192 -41.74 -29.13 -16.02
C GLY A 192 -43.14 -28.69 -16.49
N PRO A 193 -44.26 -29.22 -15.92
CA PRO A 193 -45.58 -28.96 -16.43
C PRO A 193 -46.05 -27.53 -16.19
N LEU A 194 -46.75 -26.99 -17.21
CA LEU A 194 -47.37 -25.69 -17.29
C LEU A 194 -48.18 -25.32 -16.02
N GLY A 195 -47.66 -24.39 -15.26
CA GLY A 195 -48.30 -23.81 -14.08
C GLY A 195 -48.01 -22.32 -13.92
N ARG A 196 -49.00 -21.49 -14.25
CA ARG A 196 -49.25 -20.06 -13.98
C ARG A 196 -48.12 -19.05 -14.39
N PRO A 197 -48.45 -18.00 -15.15
CA PRO A 197 -47.50 -16.97 -15.51
C PRO A 197 -47.08 -16.18 -14.28
N ALA A 198 -45.77 -16.21 -14.02
CA ALA A 198 -45.14 -15.35 -13.00
C ALA A 198 -45.29 -13.88 -13.47
N ARG A 199 -45.83 -13.04 -12.62
CA ARG A 199 -45.91 -11.60 -12.83
C ARG A 199 -44.49 -11.07 -13.11
N VAL A 200 -44.35 -10.47 -14.29
CA VAL A 200 -43.17 -9.67 -14.64
C VAL A 200 -43.14 -8.47 -13.69
N ALA A 201 -42.20 -8.48 -12.76
CA ALA A 201 -41.97 -7.33 -11.91
C ALA A 201 -41.27 -6.24 -12.72
N HIS A 202 -41.95 -5.12 -12.88
CA HIS A 202 -41.42 -3.88 -13.51
C HIS A 202 -40.12 -3.45 -12.78
N PRO A 203 -39.08 -3.05 -13.55
CA PRO A 203 -37.85 -2.56 -12.96
C PRO A 203 -37.88 -1.03 -12.78
N LEU A 204 -38.64 -0.54 -11.83
CA LEU A 204 -38.56 0.86 -11.37
C LEU A 204 -39.23 0.96 -9.99
N ARG A 205 -38.45 0.68 -8.96
CA ARG A 205 -38.73 1.20 -7.62
C ARG A 205 -37.43 1.45 -6.87
N ASP A 206 -37.23 2.69 -6.74
CA ASP A 206 -36.41 3.61 -5.95
C ASP A 206 -35.67 3.02 -4.71
N GLU A 207 -34.54 3.14 -4.71
CA GLU A 207 -33.19 3.36 -4.20
C GLU A 207 -33.13 3.89 -2.77
N ARG A 208 -33.47 3.03 -1.79
CA ARG A 208 -32.99 3.19 -0.41
C ARG A 208 -32.55 1.84 0.13
N LEU A 209 -31.25 1.51 -0.03
CA LEU A 209 -30.64 0.31 0.58
C LEU A 209 -30.80 0.27 2.11
N ASP A 210 -31.00 1.43 2.75
CA ASP A 210 -31.05 1.56 4.20
C ASP A 210 -32.39 1.14 4.82
N ALA A 211 -33.47 1.03 4.02
CA ALA A 211 -34.79 0.71 4.55
C ALA A 211 -35.00 -0.78 4.85
N ASP A 212 -34.24 -1.66 4.18
CA ASP A 212 -34.46 -3.11 4.22
C ASP A 212 -33.34 -3.92 4.88
N LEU A 213 -32.12 -3.37 4.99
CA LEU A 213 -30.98 -4.08 5.56
C LEU A 213 -30.73 -3.67 7.01
N THR A 214 -30.46 -4.64 7.87
CA THR A 214 -30.00 -4.36 9.24
C THR A 214 -28.58 -3.81 9.21
N ARG A 215 -28.17 -3.13 10.29
CA ARG A 215 -26.81 -2.61 10.44
C ARG A 215 -25.73 -3.69 10.20
N ARG A 216 -26.00 -4.91 10.69
CA ARG A 216 -25.08 -6.04 10.52
C ARG A 216 -25.01 -6.54 9.08
N GLU A 217 -26.12 -6.55 8.37
CA GLU A 217 -26.18 -6.90 6.94
C GLU A 217 -25.48 -5.83 6.08
N LEU A 218 -25.58 -4.54 6.44
CA LEU A 218 -24.84 -3.47 5.79
C LEU A 218 -23.31 -3.59 6.00
N GLU A 219 -22.87 -3.93 7.21
CA GLU A 219 -21.45 -4.20 7.49
C GLU A 219 -20.92 -5.36 6.65
N VAL A 220 -21.67 -6.47 6.58
CA VAL A 220 -21.32 -7.62 5.74
C VAL A 220 -21.31 -7.23 4.26
N LEU A 221 -22.29 -6.47 3.78
CA LEU A 221 -22.37 -6.03 2.39
C LEU A 221 -21.22 -5.10 2.02
N GLY A 222 -20.78 -4.20 2.91
CA GLY A 222 -19.61 -3.36 2.75
C GLY A 222 -18.33 -4.20 2.56
N MET A 223 -18.11 -5.19 3.42
CA MET A 223 -16.95 -6.10 3.31
C MET A 223 -17.01 -6.97 2.03
N LEU A 224 -18.22 -7.36 1.61
CA LEU A 224 -18.41 -8.03 0.31
C LEU A 224 -18.02 -7.12 -0.86
N ALA A 225 -18.31 -5.82 -0.77
CA ALA A 225 -17.93 -4.82 -1.78
C ALA A 225 -16.42 -4.54 -1.79
N GLU A 226 -15.74 -4.66 -0.65
CA GLU A 226 -14.28 -4.63 -0.51
C GLU A 226 -13.60 -5.89 -1.10
N GLY A 227 -14.38 -6.88 -1.55
CA GLY A 227 -13.87 -8.12 -2.15
C GLY A 227 -13.51 -9.21 -1.13
N GLU A 228 -13.85 -9.05 0.15
CA GLU A 228 -13.49 -10.03 1.18
C GLU A 228 -14.25 -11.35 1.04
N THR A 229 -13.55 -12.46 1.27
CA THR A 229 -14.19 -13.80 1.30
C THR A 229 -15.01 -14.01 2.57
N ASN A 230 -15.98 -14.93 2.54
CA ASN A 230 -16.77 -15.26 3.73
C ASN A 230 -15.91 -15.70 4.92
N ALA A 231 -14.75 -16.34 4.67
CA ALA A 231 -13.80 -16.71 5.70
C ALA A 231 -13.16 -15.49 6.37
N ARG A 232 -12.75 -14.48 5.59
CA ARG A 232 -12.18 -13.24 6.11
C ARG A 232 -13.20 -12.40 6.85
N ILE A 233 -14.42 -12.30 6.31
CA ILE A 233 -15.54 -11.62 6.98
C ILE A 233 -15.85 -12.28 8.33
N ALA A 234 -15.86 -13.61 8.37
CA ALA A 234 -16.07 -14.37 9.60
C ALA A 234 -15.01 -14.07 10.67
N GLN A 235 -13.73 -13.99 10.26
CA GLN A 235 -12.63 -13.62 11.14
C GLN A 235 -12.75 -12.18 11.65
N ARG A 236 -13.04 -11.21 10.77
CA ARG A 236 -13.20 -9.80 11.16
C ARG A 236 -14.37 -9.56 12.10
N LEU A 237 -15.45 -10.28 11.90
CA LEU A 237 -16.68 -10.13 12.68
C LEU A 237 -16.75 -11.05 13.89
N VAL A 238 -15.72 -11.91 14.09
CA VAL A 238 -15.64 -12.92 15.18
C VAL A 238 -16.88 -13.83 15.22
N VAL A 239 -17.26 -14.35 14.05
CA VAL A 239 -18.40 -15.26 13.87
C VAL A 239 -18.01 -16.48 13.02
N SER A 240 -18.88 -17.50 12.94
CA SER A 240 -18.63 -18.64 12.05
C SER A 240 -18.83 -18.28 10.58
N GLN A 241 -18.16 -19.01 9.66
CA GLN A 241 -18.39 -18.82 8.22
C GLN A 241 -19.85 -19.10 7.82
N ASP A 242 -20.53 -20.01 8.49
CA ASP A 242 -21.95 -20.34 8.22
C ASP A 242 -22.87 -19.20 8.66
N THR A 243 -22.52 -18.47 9.71
CA THR A 243 -23.21 -17.22 10.08
C THR A 243 -23.10 -16.19 8.99
N VAL A 244 -21.89 -16.00 8.40
CA VAL A 244 -21.69 -15.09 7.28
C VAL A 244 -22.46 -15.53 6.04
N LYS A 245 -22.47 -16.83 5.69
CA LYS A 245 -23.28 -17.37 4.58
C LYS A 245 -24.77 -17.05 4.78
N THR A 246 -25.26 -17.18 6.01
CA THR A 246 -26.65 -16.85 6.35
C THR A 246 -26.95 -15.36 6.16
N HIS A 247 -26.05 -14.47 6.61
CA HIS A 247 -26.18 -13.03 6.35
C HIS A 247 -26.19 -12.72 4.85
N VAL A 248 -25.28 -13.30 4.08
CA VAL A 248 -25.24 -13.14 2.62
C VAL A 248 -26.56 -13.59 1.98
N LYS A 249 -27.09 -14.75 2.34
CA LYS A 249 -28.39 -15.23 1.85
C LYS A 249 -29.53 -14.26 2.16
N HIS A 250 -29.55 -13.68 3.36
CA HIS A 250 -30.57 -12.70 3.74
C HIS A 250 -30.42 -11.39 2.97
N ILE A 251 -29.17 -10.92 2.76
CA ILE A 251 -28.87 -9.73 1.95
C ILE A 251 -29.36 -9.91 0.52
N LEU A 252 -29.02 -11.04 -0.13
CA LEU A 252 -29.46 -11.34 -1.50
C LEU A 252 -30.97 -11.33 -1.62
N ARG A 253 -31.68 -11.97 -0.69
CA ARG A 253 -33.15 -12.00 -0.65
C ARG A 253 -33.75 -10.62 -0.45
N LYS A 254 -33.22 -9.82 0.49
CA LYS A 254 -33.74 -8.47 0.79
C LYS A 254 -33.49 -7.48 -0.33
N LEU A 255 -32.33 -7.59 -0.98
CA LEU A 255 -32.00 -6.79 -2.17
C LEU A 255 -32.69 -7.30 -3.44
N GLY A 256 -33.38 -8.45 -3.44
CA GLY A 256 -34.02 -9.02 -4.62
C GLY A 256 -33.00 -9.38 -5.71
N VAL A 257 -31.80 -9.82 -5.34
CA VAL A 257 -30.72 -10.19 -6.25
C VAL A 257 -30.32 -11.65 -6.07
N HIS A 258 -29.79 -12.28 -7.12
CA HIS A 258 -29.55 -13.71 -7.15
C HIS A 258 -28.11 -14.11 -6.80
N ASN A 259 -27.16 -13.18 -6.89
CA ASN A 259 -25.75 -13.47 -6.63
C ASN A 259 -25.03 -12.32 -5.94
N ARG A 260 -23.82 -12.62 -5.42
CA ARG A 260 -22.93 -11.69 -4.71
C ARG A 260 -22.59 -10.46 -5.58
N SER A 261 -22.27 -10.66 -6.85
CA SER A 261 -21.85 -9.57 -7.76
C SER A 261 -22.96 -8.56 -7.99
N GLN A 262 -24.23 -9.03 -8.09
CA GLN A 262 -25.39 -8.15 -8.18
C GLN A 262 -25.62 -7.35 -6.89
N ALA A 263 -25.40 -7.96 -5.71
CA ALA A 263 -25.51 -7.27 -4.43
C ALA A 263 -24.45 -6.15 -4.33
N VAL A 264 -23.22 -6.45 -4.67
CA VAL A 264 -22.11 -5.49 -4.70
C VAL A 264 -22.37 -4.36 -5.71
N SER A 265 -22.84 -4.66 -6.92
CA SER A 265 -23.20 -3.66 -7.92
C SER A 265 -24.32 -2.73 -7.45
N ARG A 266 -25.31 -3.26 -6.72
CA ARG A 266 -26.41 -2.46 -6.14
C ARG A 266 -25.91 -1.58 -4.99
N TYR A 267 -24.96 -2.05 -4.18
CA TYR A 267 -24.30 -1.27 -3.13
C TYR A 267 -23.56 -0.05 -3.68
N PHE A 268 -22.74 -0.22 -4.72
CA PHE A 268 -22.00 0.90 -5.33
C PHE A 268 -22.92 1.91 -6.04
N ARG A 269 -24.00 1.46 -6.68
CA ARG A 269 -24.98 2.39 -7.26
C ARG A 269 -25.66 3.27 -6.21
N ALA A 270 -26.00 2.71 -5.07
CA ALA A 270 -26.63 3.46 -3.99
C ALA A 270 -25.65 4.42 -3.30
N GLN A 271 -24.35 4.11 -3.24
CA GLN A 271 -23.33 5.04 -2.75
C GLN A 271 -23.10 6.20 -3.74
N GLY A 272 -23.01 5.94 -5.03
CA GLY A 272 -22.87 7.00 -6.03
C GLY A 272 -24.09 7.94 -6.10
N ALA A 273 -25.28 7.45 -5.80
CA ALA A 273 -26.49 8.28 -5.69
C ALA A 273 -26.46 9.20 -4.45
N ARG A 274 -25.77 8.82 -3.37
CA ARG A 274 -25.58 9.63 -2.15
C ARG A 274 -24.59 10.79 -2.37
N GLU A 275 -23.52 10.56 -3.14
CA GLU A 275 -22.54 11.60 -3.46
C GLU A 275 -23.09 12.67 -4.42
N ASN A 276 -24.07 12.31 -5.26
CA ASN A 276 -24.69 13.22 -6.23
C ASN A 276 -26.02 13.87 -5.76
N ALA A 277 -26.44 13.68 -4.51
CA ALA A 277 -27.66 14.32 -4.00
C ALA A 277 -27.38 15.80 -3.71
N PRO A 278 -28.15 16.76 -4.30
CA PRO A 278 -27.95 18.17 -4.03
C PRO A 278 -28.24 18.47 -2.56
N PHE A 279 -27.33 19.22 -1.96
CA PHE A 279 -27.42 19.73 -0.58
C PHE A 279 -28.76 20.48 -0.39
N LYS A 280 -29.69 19.91 0.37
CA LYS A 280 -30.91 20.61 0.77
C LYS A 280 -30.53 21.58 1.89
N GLU A 281 -30.48 22.87 1.58
CA GLU A 281 -30.49 23.94 2.54
C GLU A 281 -31.71 23.81 3.46
N GLU A 282 -31.51 23.51 4.71
CA GLU A 282 -32.52 23.68 5.76
C GLU A 282 -32.79 25.19 5.95
N ARG A 283 -33.88 25.64 5.37
CA ARG A 283 -34.42 26.97 5.70
C ARG A 283 -34.89 26.96 7.16
N SER A 284 -34.12 27.55 8.04
CA SER A 284 -34.59 27.95 9.37
C SER A 284 -35.74 28.94 9.27
N PRO A 285 -36.85 28.77 9.98
CA PRO A 285 -37.91 29.79 10.02
C PRO A 285 -37.46 30.93 10.93
N ILE A 286 -37.25 32.10 10.33
CA ILE A 286 -37.09 33.37 11.06
C ILE A 286 -38.42 33.69 11.74
N ARG A 287 -38.44 33.55 13.05
CA ARG A 287 -39.55 33.98 13.89
C ARG A 287 -39.54 35.50 13.95
N SER A 288 -40.50 36.14 13.25
CA SER A 288 -40.76 37.55 13.38
C SER A 288 -41.25 37.86 14.81
N MET A 289 -40.52 38.68 15.53
CA MET A 289 -41.00 39.33 16.73
C MET A 289 -41.27 40.82 16.40
N ARG A 290 -42.57 41.15 16.25
CA ARG A 290 -43.05 42.51 16.33
C ARG A 290 -43.10 42.87 17.83
N VAL A 291 -42.55 43.93 18.22
CA VAL A 291 -43.09 45.16 18.87
C VAL A 291 -41.99 46.20 18.87
#